data_37e0305278a56ca7bed6754c4b493158
#
_entry.id   37e0305278a56ca7bed6754c4b493158
#
_cell.length_a   1.000
_cell.length_b   1.000
_cell.length_c   1.000
_cell.angle_alpha   90.00
_cell.angle_beta   90.00
_cell.angle_gamma   90.00
#
_symmetry.space_group_name_H-M   'P 1'
#
loop_
_entity.id
_entity.type
_entity.pdbx_description
1 polymer ?
#
loop_
_entity_poly.entity_id
_entity_poly.type
_entity_poly.pdbx_seq_one_letter_code
_entity_poly.pdbx_strand_id
1 'polypeptide(L)'
;PRQALPLILFLLAAIFSSALANFFPIESFRGASVWKNALEGILTVFLGLAFYLVTIQMLETRAALRDSLKWIYLGGLITITASMVQAGFWHLRGGYPTALKVLQWYLTSSGKLFRARVTGVAFEPSWLANQLNTLYLPLWLGFSVTGYSAFKRKLFGIFTAENILLGLGIVTLFLSFSRIGWLTTLAMVAFLVFRAADKFMNAFLKKRAARGGGESQKVPRFLVKLGLWLGLILAFGLIILLLGVFFSRIDPRMKYLFDLERYRKFGVLGWASKLSFAERIIYWITAFRVFLLRPFFGVGLGGSGFFFARLTPEFGYSLPEVVRYLFSENVIPNAKNLWIRLLAETGIVGFSLFCAWLFSHWHTAQRIEKQGQHKETRTYGLVGKLFIIAILMEGFSMDSFGLPYIWIAAGLIITFLRISTLKPETENPKTAP
;
A
#
# COMPACT_ATOMS: atom_id res chain seq x y z
N PRO A 1 7.66 -11.40 -19.35
CA PRO A 1 6.47 -10.69 -19.84
C PRO A 1 6.81 -9.24 -20.20
N ARG A 2 6.14 -8.67 -21.22
CA ARG A 2 6.37 -7.28 -21.66
C ARG A 2 6.17 -6.26 -20.53
N GLN A 3 5.33 -6.58 -19.58
CA GLN A 3 5.03 -5.75 -18.41
C GLN A 3 6.22 -5.63 -17.42
N ALA A 4 7.20 -6.53 -17.49
CA ALA A 4 8.42 -6.45 -16.69
C ALA A 4 9.44 -5.45 -17.27
N LEU A 5 9.32 -5.08 -18.56
CA LEU A 5 10.29 -4.23 -19.24
C LEU A 5 10.52 -2.88 -18.54
N PRO A 6 9.48 -2.11 -18.13
CA PRO A 6 9.72 -0.85 -17.43
C PRO A 6 10.45 -1.04 -16.10
N LEU A 7 10.22 -2.15 -15.39
CA LEU A 7 10.91 -2.47 -14.15
C LEU A 7 12.39 -2.84 -14.38
N ILE A 8 12.68 -3.58 -15.44
CA ILE A 8 14.07 -3.89 -15.84
C ILE A 8 14.79 -2.60 -16.21
N LEU A 9 14.16 -1.74 -16.99
CA LEU A 9 14.72 -0.43 -17.35
C LEU A 9 14.90 0.47 -16.12
N PHE A 10 13.98 0.41 -15.15
CA PHE A 10 14.14 1.08 -13.85
C PHE A 10 15.39 0.58 -13.10
N LEU A 11 15.58 -0.73 -13.02
CA LEU A 11 16.77 -1.30 -12.38
C LEU A 11 18.06 -0.84 -13.08
N LEU A 12 18.09 -0.85 -14.41
CA LEU A 12 19.23 -0.35 -15.18
C LEU A 12 19.47 1.15 -14.94
N ALA A 13 18.41 1.96 -14.92
CA ALA A 13 18.50 3.38 -14.61
C ALA A 13 19.02 3.62 -13.17
N ALA A 14 18.57 2.80 -12.21
CA ALA A 14 19.01 2.88 -10.82
C ALA A 14 20.51 2.48 -10.66
N ILE A 15 20.96 1.44 -11.39
CA ILE A 15 22.38 1.06 -11.44
C ILE A 15 23.19 2.21 -12.06
N PHE A 16 22.74 2.75 -13.19
CA PHE A 16 23.40 3.87 -13.86
C PHE A 16 23.47 5.11 -12.95
N SER A 17 22.36 5.47 -12.29
CA SER A 17 22.32 6.55 -11.31
C SER A 17 23.34 6.35 -10.19
N SER A 18 23.41 5.13 -9.63
CA SER A 18 24.33 4.79 -8.56
C SER A 18 25.80 4.80 -9.02
N ALA A 19 26.08 4.35 -10.24
CA ALA A 19 27.41 4.45 -10.84
C ALA A 19 27.81 5.91 -11.07
N LEU A 20 26.90 6.72 -11.63
CA LEU A 20 27.12 8.14 -11.87
C LEU A 20 27.37 8.92 -10.56
N ALA A 21 26.70 8.52 -9.47
CA ALA A 21 26.86 9.16 -8.17
C ALA A 21 28.31 9.08 -7.65
N ASN A 22 29.08 8.05 -8.01
CA ASN A 22 30.47 7.89 -7.57
C ASN A 22 31.46 8.85 -8.24
N PHE A 23 31.10 9.49 -9.35
CA PHE A 23 31.93 10.52 -9.97
C PHE A 23 31.85 11.87 -9.24
N PHE A 24 31.04 11.97 -8.21
CA PHE A 24 30.86 13.19 -7.45
C PHE A 24 31.24 12.97 -5.99
N PRO A 25 31.91 13.94 -5.35
CA PRO A 25 32.24 13.84 -3.94
C PRO A 25 30.97 13.86 -3.10
N ILE A 26 30.64 12.74 -2.49
CA ILE A 26 29.58 12.63 -1.49
C ILE A 26 30.25 12.31 -0.17
N GLU A 27 30.05 13.17 0.82
CA GLU A 27 30.59 12.99 2.16
C GLU A 27 30.04 11.72 2.80
N SER A 28 30.89 10.97 3.49
CA SER A 28 30.46 9.82 4.27
C SER A 28 29.56 10.27 5.43
N PHE A 29 28.53 9.53 5.70
CA PHE A 29 27.66 9.79 6.86
C PHE A 29 28.06 8.85 7.99
N ARG A 30 28.72 9.37 9.04
CA ARG A 30 29.13 8.61 10.23
C ARG A 30 29.88 7.31 9.91
N GLY A 31 30.80 7.38 8.99
CA GLY A 31 31.57 6.22 8.56
C GLY A 31 30.86 5.26 7.61
N ALA A 32 29.57 5.50 7.31
CA ALA A 32 28.86 4.74 6.28
C ALA A 32 29.37 5.10 4.88
N SER A 33 29.64 4.09 4.08
CA SER A 33 30.07 4.24 2.69
C SER A 33 28.86 4.42 1.77
N VAL A 34 28.92 5.46 0.93
CA VAL A 34 27.89 5.70 -0.12
C VAL A 34 27.80 4.49 -1.05
N TRP A 35 28.94 3.95 -1.45
CA TRP A 35 29.03 2.79 -2.34
C TRP A 35 28.38 1.55 -1.73
N LYS A 36 28.69 1.23 -0.48
CA LYS A 36 28.07 0.09 0.22
C LYS A 36 26.56 0.24 0.28
N ASN A 37 26.08 1.43 0.61
CA ASN A 37 24.64 1.70 0.70
C ASN A 37 23.95 1.63 -0.68
N ALA A 38 24.62 2.09 -1.73
CA ALA A 38 24.13 1.97 -3.10
C ALA A 38 24.01 0.50 -3.53
N LEU A 39 25.02 -0.31 -3.20
CA LEU A 39 25.01 -1.75 -3.50
C LEU A 39 23.88 -2.48 -2.76
N GLU A 40 23.67 -2.17 -1.47
CA GLU A 40 22.56 -2.71 -0.68
C GLU A 40 21.19 -2.30 -1.29
N GLY A 41 21.07 -1.05 -1.76
CA GLY A 41 19.88 -0.55 -2.45
C GLY A 41 19.61 -1.31 -3.76
N ILE A 42 20.63 -1.49 -4.60
CA ILE A 42 20.55 -2.23 -5.87
C ILE A 42 20.17 -3.69 -5.60
N LEU A 43 20.84 -4.34 -4.65
CA LEU A 43 20.53 -5.72 -4.27
C LEU A 43 19.09 -5.88 -3.80
N THR A 44 18.60 -4.92 -3.04
CA THR A 44 17.20 -4.93 -2.54
C THR A 44 16.20 -4.85 -3.68
N VAL A 45 16.43 -4.00 -4.69
CA VAL A 45 15.56 -3.92 -5.88
C VAL A 45 15.68 -5.19 -6.72
N PHE A 46 16.90 -5.76 -6.85
CA PHE A 46 17.12 -7.02 -7.56
C PHE A 46 16.36 -8.18 -6.89
N LEU A 47 16.42 -8.29 -5.57
CA LEU A 47 15.62 -9.28 -4.82
C LEU A 47 14.11 -9.08 -5.04
N GLY A 48 13.66 -7.83 -5.07
CA GLY A 48 12.28 -7.51 -5.41
C GLY A 48 11.89 -7.99 -6.80
N LEU A 49 12.72 -7.71 -7.81
CA LEU A 49 12.54 -8.22 -9.17
C LEU A 49 12.52 -9.76 -9.20
N ALA A 50 13.39 -10.42 -8.42
CA ALA A 50 13.39 -11.88 -8.31
C ALA A 50 12.06 -12.41 -7.75
N PHE A 51 11.53 -11.85 -6.65
CA PHE A 51 10.21 -12.21 -6.13
C PHE A 51 9.10 -12.03 -7.16
N TYR A 52 9.12 -10.93 -7.88
CA TYR A 52 8.16 -10.65 -8.95
C TYR A 52 8.22 -11.71 -10.06
N LEU A 53 9.41 -12.02 -10.59
CA LEU A 53 9.60 -12.98 -11.68
C LEU A 53 9.30 -14.41 -11.24
N VAL A 54 9.75 -14.81 -10.03
CA VAL A 54 9.46 -16.14 -9.47
C VAL A 54 7.95 -16.34 -9.32
N THR A 55 7.22 -15.33 -8.80
CA THR A 55 5.75 -15.39 -8.68
C THR A 55 5.11 -15.65 -10.04
N ILE A 56 5.57 -14.98 -11.11
CA ILE A 56 5.02 -15.17 -12.45
C ILE A 56 5.36 -16.55 -13.02
N GLN A 57 6.58 -17.05 -12.77
CA GLN A 57 7.03 -18.32 -13.32
C GLN A 57 6.42 -19.53 -12.61
N MET A 58 6.31 -19.48 -11.29
CA MET A 58 5.77 -20.61 -10.52
C MET A 58 4.25 -20.78 -10.65
N LEU A 59 3.53 -19.71 -11.01
CA LEU A 59 2.06 -19.72 -11.04
C LEU A 59 1.53 -19.81 -12.47
N GLU A 60 1.81 -20.91 -13.15
CA GLU A 60 1.42 -21.11 -14.57
C GLU A 60 0.02 -21.69 -14.74
N THR A 61 -0.48 -22.43 -13.75
CA THR A 61 -1.76 -23.13 -13.81
C THR A 61 -2.75 -22.61 -12.77
N ARG A 62 -4.05 -22.86 -13.00
CA ARG A 62 -5.10 -22.55 -12.02
C ARG A 62 -4.89 -23.29 -10.69
N ALA A 63 -4.41 -24.54 -10.75
CA ALA A 63 -4.11 -25.33 -9.57
C ALA A 63 -2.98 -24.71 -8.76
N ALA A 64 -1.84 -24.34 -9.41
CA ALA A 64 -0.71 -23.68 -8.76
C ALA A 64 -1.12 -22.33 -8.12
N LEU A 65 -1.94 -21.53 -8.82
CA LEU A 65 -2.48 -20.29 -8.26
C LEU A 65 -3.34 -20.56 -7.02
N ARG A 66 -4.26 -21.55 -7.10
CA ARG A 66 -5.15 -21.89 -5.98
C ARG A 66 -4.36 -22.37 -4.76
N ASP A 67 -3.33 -23.19 -4.97
CA ASP A 67 -2.48 -23.66 -3.89
C ASP A 67 -1.66 -22.54 -3.27
N SER A 68 -1.12 -21.64 -4.08
CA SER A 68 -0.42 -20.44 -3.59
C SER A 68 -1.36 -19.52 -2.81
N LEU A 69 -2.60 -19.33 -3.24
CA LEU A 69 -3.59 -18.57 -2.48
C LEU A 69 -3.87 -19.18 -1.10
N LYS A 70 -3.85 -20.53 -0.96
CA LYS A 70 -3.98 -21.19 0.36
C LYS A 70 -2.84 -20.77 1.29
N TRP A 71 -1.59 -20.79 0.79
CA TRP A 71 -0.43 -20.39 1.58
C TRP A 71 -0.43 -18.89 1.92
N ILE A 72 -0.84 -18.05 1.00
CA ILE A 72 -1.02 -16.60 1.26
C ILE A 72 -2.09 -16.41 2.35
N TYR A 73 -3.22 -17.12 2.28
CA TYR A 73 -4.28 -17.01 3.28
C TYR A 73 -3.84 -17.53 4.65
N LEU A 74 -3.09 -18.63 4.67
CA LEU A 74 -2.50 -19.15 5.90
C LEU A 74 -1.52 -18.15 6.53
N GLY A 75 -0.64 -17.51 5.74
CA GLY A 75 0.24 -16.46 6.20
C GLY A 75 -0.53 -15.26 6.78
N GLY A 76 -1.64 -14.88 6.12
CA GLY A 76 -2.55 -13.85 6.62
C GLY A 76 -3.21 -14.26 7.93
N LEU A 77 -3.69 -15.50 8.05
CA LEU A 77 -4.29 -16.03 9.27
C LEU A 77 -3.28 -16.03 10.44
N ILE A 78 -2.05 -16.47 10.21
CA ILE A 78 -0.97 -16.44 11.22
C ILE A 78 -0.73 -15.00 11.68
N THR A 79 -0.61 -14.05 10.75
CA THR A 79 -0.41 -12.63 11.03
C THR A 79 -1.56 -12.05 11.87
N ILE A 80 -2.81 -12.35 11.51
CA ILE A 80 -4.00 -11.94 12.24
C ILE A 80 -4.00 -12.56 13.64
N THR A 81 -3.78 -13.88 13.76
CA THR A 81 -3.79 -14.59 15.04
C THR A 81 -2.73 -14.04 15.99
N ALA A 82 -1.50 -13.83 15.53
CA ALA A 82 -0.45 -13.20 16.33
C ALA A 82 -0.87 -11.80 16.81
N SER A 83 -1.51 -11.01 15.95
CA SER A 83 -2.02 -9.68 16.29
C SER A 83 -3.15 -9.74 17.33
N MET A 84 -4.08 -10.68 17.20
CA MET A 84 -5.18 -10.85 18.17
C MET A 84 -4.65 -11.30 19.53
N VAL A 85 -3.65 -12.19 19.56
CA VAL A 85 -2.98 -12.60 20.82
C VAL A 85 -2.31 -11.39 21.49
N GLN A 86 -1.60 -10.55 20.72
CA GLN A 86 -1.00 -9.32 21.24
C GLN A 86 -2.06 -8.37 21.81
N ALA A 87 -3.16 -8.14 21.09
CA ALA A 87 -4.26 -7.30 21.53
C ALA A 87 -4.91 -7.86 22.80
N GLY A 88 -5.17 -9.16 22.85
CA GLY A 88 -5.77 -9.83 24.02
C GLY A 88 -4.92 -9.65 25.28
N PHE A 89 -3.62 -9.88 25.22
CA PHE A 89 -2.73 -9.67 26.38
C PHE A 89 -2.69 -8.21 26.81
N TRP A 90 -2.61 -7.27 25.88
CA TRP A 90 -2.57 -5.86 26.20
C TRP A 90 -3.86 -5.37 26.86
N HIS A 91 -5.00 -5.66 26.24
CA HIS A 91 -6.29 -5.11 26.70
C HIS A 91 -6.88 -5.84 27.91
N LEU A 92 -6.60 -7.15 28.08
CA LEU A 92 -7.14 -7.93 29.19
C LEU A 92 -6.21 -7.94 30.42
N ARG A 93 -4.88 -7.86 30.21
CA ARG A 93 -3.90 -7.94 31.30
C ARG A 93 -3.06 -6.68 31.49
N GLY A 94 -3.25 -5.66 30.68
CA GLY A 94 -2.48 -4.41 30.74
C GLY A 94 -1.00 -4.53 30.37
N GLY A 95 -0.56 -5.68 29.82
CA GLY A 95 0.85 -5.89 29.47
C GLY A 95 1.11 -7.23 28.80
N TYR A 96 2.35 -7.44 28.40
CA TYR A 96 2.80 -8.65 27.70
C TYR A 96 3.56 -9.59 28.62
N PRO A 97 3.23 -10.90 28.68
CA PRO A 97 3.97 -11.88 29.45
C PRO A 97 5.37 -12.07 28.85
N THR A 98 6.33 -12.50 29.69
CA THR A 98 7.73 -12.71 29.29
C THR A 98 7.84 -13.69 28.13
N ALA A 99 7.05 -14.78 28.13
CA ALA A 99 7.04 -15.76 27.05
C ALA A 99 6.70 -15.11 25.69
N LEU A 100 5.71 -14.19 25.64
CA LEU A 100 5.35 -13.49 24.39
C LEU A 100 6.45 -12.53 23.96
N LYS A 101 7.15 -11.86 24.90
CA LYS A 101 8.29 -10.98 24.57
C LYS A 101 9.44 -11.78 23.98
N VAL A 102 9.76 -12.94 24.56
CA VAL A 102 10.80 -13.85 24.05
C VAL A 102 10.40 -14.39 22.65
N LEU A 103 9.16 -14.84 22.48
CA LEU A 103 8.67 -15.31 21.19
C LEU A 103 8.77 -14.22 20.12
N GLN A 104 8.36 -12.98 20.45
CA GLN A 104 8.44 -11.84 19.52
C GLN A 104 9.89 -11.53 19.14
N TRP A 105 10.83 -11.64 20.07
CA TRP A 105 12.25 -11.45 19.79
C TRP A 105 12.78 -12.42 18.73
N TYR A 106 12.32 -13.67 18.74
CA TYR A 106 12.72 -14.65 17.72
C TYR A 106 11.95 -14.53 16.41
N LEU A 107 10.68 -14.08 16.45
CA LEU A 107 9.83 -14.02 15.26
C LEU A 107 10.01 -12.75 14.43
N THR A 108 10.50 -11.66 15.02
CA THR A 108 10.60 -10.38 14.31
C THR A 108 11.97 -9.75 14.46
N SER A 109 12.47 -9.14 13.41
CA SER A 109 13.76 -8.44 13.43
C SER A 109 13.82 -7.24 14.39
N SER A 110 12.66 -6.66 14.76
CA SER A 110 12.61 -5.60 15.78
C SER A 110 12.62 -6.13 17.21
N GLY A 111 12.12 -7.36 17.43
CA GLY A 111 11.94 -7.95 18.75
C GLY A 111 10.97 -7.18 19.67
N LYS A 112 10.32 -6.13 19.18
CA LYS A 112 9.55 -5.18 19.99
C LYS A 112 8.05 -5.48 19.98
N LEU A 113 7.42 -5.35 21.15
CA LEU A 113 5.97 -5.27 21.31
C LEU A 113 5.60 -3.83 21.66
N PHE A 114 4.58 -3.31 21.01
CA PHE A 114 4.17 -1.92 21.13
C PHE A 114 2.97 -1.79 22.09
N ARG A 115 2.99 -0.75 22.94
CA ARG A 115 1.87 -0.47 23.84
C ARG A 115 0.62 -0.11 23.04
N ALA A 116 -0.51 -0.76 23.33
CA ALA A 116 -1.81 -0.54 22.71
C ALA A 116 -1.86 -0.67 21.18
N ARG A 117 -0.81 -1.19 20.54
CA ARG A 117 -0.73 -1.37 19.09
C ARG A 117 -0.23 -2.77 18.77
N VAL A 118 -0.87 -3.41 17.81
CA VAL A 118 -0.42 -4.73 17.37
C VAL A 118 0.58 -4.62 16.21
N THR A 119 1.53 -5.53 16.19
CA THR A 119 2.52 -5.65 15.12
C THR A 119 2.46 -7.03 14.43
N GLY A 120 1.76 -7.99 15.04
CA GLY A 120 1.75 -9.37 14.55
C GLY A 120 3.16 -9.92 14.47
N VAL A 121 3.53 -10.41 13.30
CA VAL A 121 4.89 -10.89 12.98
C VAL A 121 5.69 -9.87 12.15
N ALA A 122 5.18 -8.66 11.96
CA ALA A 122 5.87 -7.60 11.24
C ALA A 122 6.86 -6.83 12.13
N PHE A 123 7.76 -6.07 11.49
CA PHE A 123 8.77 -5.26 12.17
C PHE A 123 8.17 -4.23 13.13
N GLU A 124 7.09 -3.55 12.70
CA GLU A 124 6.35 -2.56 13.48
C GLU A 124 4.89 -2.46 13.01
N PRO A 125 3.99 -1.79 13.76
CA PRO A 125 2.58 -1.69 13.40
C PRO A 125 2.30 -1.08 12.01
N SER A 126 3.11 -0.14 11.53
CA SER A 126 2.96 0.44 10.19
C SER A 126 3.32 -0.57 9.08
N TRP A 127 4.29 -1.45 9.32
CA TRP A 127 4.65 -2.53 8.41
C TRP A 127 3.58 -3.62 8.35
N LEU A 128 2.97 -3.94 9.50
CA LEU A 128 1.81 -4.83 9.54
C LEU A 128 0.67 -4.27 8.67
N ALA A 129 0.34 -2.99 8.84
CA ALA A 129 -0.71 -2.34 8.07
C ALA A 129 -0.38 -2.30 6.56
N ASN A 130 0.88 -2.03 6.21
CA ASN A 130 1.36 -2.06 4.83
C ASN A 130 1.23 -3.46 4.22
N GLN A 131 1.64 -4.51 4.95
CA GLN A 131 1.50 -5.90 4.51
C GLN A 131 0.02 -6.30 4.31
N LEU A 132 -0.84 -5.93 5.26
CA LEU A 132 -2.28 -6.17 5.14
C LEU A 132 -2.86 -5.50 3.90
N ASN A 133 -2.55 -4.23 3.68
CA ASN A 133 -3.11 -3.43 2.59
C ASN A 133 -2.55 -3.80 1.22
N THR A 134 -1.29 -4.16 1.12
CA THR A 134 -0.67 -4.41 -0.20
C THR A 134 -0.84 -5.84 -0.70
N LEU A 135 -1.13 -6.80 0.17
CA LEU A 135 -1.30 -8.19 -0.24
C LEU A 135 -2.65 -8.79 0.18
N TYR A 136 -2.97 -8.77 1.48
CA TYR A 136 -4.08 -9.57 2.01
C TYR A 136 -5.44 -8.92 1.77
N LEU A 137 -5.63 -7.66 2.18
CA LEU A 137 -6.93 -6.99 2.06
C LEU A 137 -7.41 -6.82 0.63
N PRO A 138 -6.57 -6.49 -0.38
CA PRO A 138 -7.02 -6.47 -1.77
C PRO A 138 -7.57 -7.81 -2.26
N LEU A 139 -6.92 -8.92 -1.89
CA LEU A 139 -7.39 -10.27 -2.21
C LEU A 139 -8.75 -10.52 -1.56
N TRP A 140 -8.82 -10.43 -0.23
CA TRP A 140 -10.05 -10.76 0.51
C TRP A 140 -11.20 -9.81 0.16
N LEU A 141 -10.94 -8.53 -0.03
CA LEU A 141 -11.94 -7.54 -0.40
C LEU A 141 -12.46 -7.76 -1.83
N GLY A 142 -11.57 -7.98 -2.80
CA GLY A 142 -11.96 -8.23 -4.17
C GLY A 142 -12.78 -9.51 -4.33
N PHE A 143 -12.38 -10.59 -3.66
CA PHE A 143 -13.10 -11.87 -3.66
C PHE A 143 -14.47 -11.74 -2.95
N SER A 144 -14.51 -11.08 -1.78
CA SER A 144 -15.76 -10.88 -1.04
C SER A 144 -16.77 -10.04 -1.81
N VAL A 145 -16.36 -8.89 -2.38
CA VAL A 145 -17.24 -7.97 -3.11
C VAL A 145 -17.78 -8.60 -4.39
N THR A 146 -16.99 -9.43 -5.07
CA THR A 146 -17.48 -10.14 -6.26
C THR A 146 -18.27 -11.38 -5.92
N GLY A 147 -18.20 -11.87 -4.66
CA GLY A 147 -18.80 -13.12 -4.23
C GLY A 147 -18.19 -14.33 -4.95
N TYR A 148 -16.96 -14.23 -5.44
CA TYR A 148 -16.15 -15.34 -5.91
C TYR A 148 -15.27 -15.83 -4.75
N SER A 149 -15.09 -17.11 -4.60
CA SER A 149 -14.17 -17.70 -3.61
C SER A 149 -13.21 -18.65 -4.30
N ALA A 150 -11.95 -18.60 -3.90
CA ALA A 150 -10.95 -19.56 -4.34
C ALA A 150 -11.19 -20.97 -3.74
N PHE A 151 -11.99 -21.06 -2.68
CA PHE A 151 -12.25 -22.27 -1.92
C PHE A 151 -13.75 -22.61 -1.95
N LYS A 152 -14.07 -23.86 -2.29
CA LYS A 152 -15.48 -24.31 -2.39
C LYS A 152 -16.20 -24.36 -1.03
N ARG A 153 -15.47 -24.49 0.09
CA ARG A 153 -16.04 -24.63 1.44
C ARG A 153 -16.53 -23.27 1.98
N LYS A 154 -17.77 -23.26 2.47
CA LYS A 154 -18.35 -22.12 3.17
C LYS A 154 -18.56 -22.47 4.64
N LEU A 155 -18.22 -21.56 5.54
CA LEU A 155 -18.53 -21.67 6.96
C LEU A 155 -20.00 -21.31 7.17
N PHE A 156 -20.77 -22.14 7.90
CA PHE A 156 -22.22 -21.99 8.09
C PHE A 156 -23.02 -21.83 6.79
N GLY A 157 -22.51 -22.32 5.66
CA GLY A 157 -23.18 -22.23 4.36
C GLY A 157 -23.21 -20.82 3.73
N ILE A 158 -22.79 -19.78 4.46
CA ILE A 158 -22.95 -18.37 4.08
C ILE A 158 -21.57 -17.71 3.85
N PHE A 159 -20.67 -17.82 4.83
CA PHE A 159 -19.40 -17.08 4.83
C PHE A 159 -18.28 -17.85 4.12
N THR A 160 -17.61 -17.20 3.17
CA THR A 160 -16.38 -17.72 2.59
C THR A 160 -15.18 -17.43 3.49
N ALA A 161 -14.06 -18.13 3.29
CA ALA A 161 -12.82 -17.85 4.01
C ALA A 161 -12.39 -16.37 3.85
N GLU A 162 -12.59 -15.83 2.64
CA GLU A 162 -12.26 -14.42 2.32
C GLU A 162 -13.07 -13.44 3.15
N ASN A 163 -14.37 -13.71 3.37
CA ASN A 163 -15.23 -12.84 4.18
C ASN A 163 -14.77 -12.78 5.64
N ILE A 164 -14.40 -13.95 6.20
CA ILE A 164 -13.92 -14.04 7.58
C ILE A 164 -12.57 -13.36 7.73
N LEU A 165 -11.63 -13.67 6.83
CA LEU A 165 -10.30 -13.08 6.85
C LEU A 165 -10.34 -11.57 6.59
N LEU A 166 -11.25 -11.09 5.74
CA LEU A 166 -11.48 -9.65 5.53
C LEU A 166 -11.92 -8.97 6.83
N GLY A 167 -12.92 -9.51 7.51
CA GLY A 167 -13.41 -8.96 8.78
C GLY A 167 -12.31 -8.92 9.84
N LEU A 168 -11.62 -10.03 10.06
CA LEU A 168 -10.51 -10.12 11.02
C LEU A 168 -9.32 -9.25 10.61
N GLY A 169 -9.02 -9.17 9.30
CA GLY A 169 -7.97 -8.31 8.76
C GLY A 169 -8.24 -6.84 8.98
N ILE A 170 -9.50 -6.39 8.81
CA ILE A 170 -9.92 -5.02 9.10
C ILE A 170 -9.76 -4.73 10.61
N VAL A 171 -10.21 -5.62 11.49
CA VAL A 171 -10.01 -5.47 12.94
C VAL A 171 -8.53 -5.37 13.29
N THR A 172 -7.69 -6.24 12.71
CA THR A 172 -6.23 -6.21 12.89
C THR A 172 -5.63 -4.87 12.43
N LEU A 173 -6.09 -4.37 11.28
CA LEU A 173 -5.66 -3.07 10.75
C LEU A 173 -6.03 -1.93 11.71
N PHE A 174 -7.24 -1.93 12.28
CA PHE A 174 -7.62 -0.94 13.30
C PHE A 174 -6.70 -1.01 14.53
N LEU A 175 -6.45 -2.19 15.04
CA LEU A 175 -5.58 -2.41 16.20
C LEU A 175 -4.10 -2.06 15.95
N SER A 176 -3.67 -1.95 14.69
CA SER A 176 -2.33 -1.47 14.35
C SER A 176 -2.14 0.03 14.62
N PHE A 177 -3.23 0.81 14.70
CA PHE A 177 -3.23 2.27 14.77
C PHE A 177 -2.35 2.93 13.68
N SER A 178 -2.35 2.34 12.49
CA SER A 178 -1.66 2.88 11.32
C SER A 178 -2.58 3.77 10.51
N ARG A 179 -2.39 5.08 10.59
CA ARG A 179 -3.23 6.07 9.91
C ARG A 179 -3.19 5.94 8.40
N ILE A 180 -2.00 5.70 7.84
CA ILE A 180 -1.87 5.45 6.40
C ILE A 180 -2.56 4.15 6.01
N GLY A 181 -2.48 3.12 6.87
CA GLY A 181 -3.19 1.86 6.63
C GLY A 181 -4.70 2.07 6.56
N TRP A 182 -5.28 2.88 7.43
CA TRP A 182 -6.71 3.23 7.39
C TRP A 182 -7.06 4.01 6.12
N LEU A 183 -6.23 5.01 5.74
CA LEU A 183 -6.43 5.79 4.52
C LEU A 183 -6.33 4.92 3.26
N THR A 184 -5.40 3.98 3.22
CA THR A 184 -5.26 3.03 2.10
C THR A 184 -6.50 2.16 1.94
N THR A 185 -6.98 1.57 3.04
CA THR A 185 -8.21 0.77 3.00
C THR A 185 -9.41 1.63 2.59
N LEU A 186 -9.51 2.86 3.13
CA LEU A 186 -10.55 3.79 2.74
C LEU A 186 -10.50 4.16 1.25
N ALA A 187 -9.30 4.34 0.68
CA ALA A 187 -9.13 4.58 -0.75
C ALA A 187 -9.59 3.39 -1.60
N MET A 188 -9.29 2.16 -1.18
CA MET A 188 -9.80 0.94 -1.85
C MET A 188 -11.33 0.85 -1.78
N VAL A 189 -11.92 1.12 -0.61
CA VAL A 189 -13.38 1.15 -0.42
C VAL A 189 -14.00 2.27 -1.25
N ALA A 190 -13.42 3.47 -1.25
CA ALA A 190 -13.86 4.58 -2.09
C ALA A 190 -13.89 4.19 -3.57
N PHE A 191 -12.82 3.59 -4.07
CA PHE A 191 -12.78 3.10 -5.46
C PHE A 191 -13.93 2.14 -5.75
N LEU A 192 -14.23 1.20 -4.85
CA LEU A 192 -15.33 0.26 -5.02
C LEU A 192 -16.70 0.94 -4.99
N VAL A 193 -16.91 1.89 -4.08
CA VAL A 193 -18.15 2.67 -3.95
C VAL A 193 -18.39 3.52 -5.19
N PHE A 194 -17.38 4.28 -5.63
CA PHE A 194 -17.48 5.10 -6.85
C PHE A 194 -17.75 4.25 -8.10
N ARG A 195 -17.10 3.09 -8.18
CA ARG A 195 -17.34 2.14 -9.26
C ARG A 195 -18.77 1.57 -9.25
N ALA A 196 -19.30 1.18 -8.08
CA ALA A 196 -20.65 0.70 -7.92
C ALA A 196 -21.66 1.79 -8.27
N ALA A 197 -21.42 3.01 -7.80
CA ALA A 197 -22.24 4.18 -8.09
C ALA A 197 -22.28 4.51 -9.60
N ASP A 198 -21.13 4.45 -10.30
CA ASP A 198 -21.12 4.68 -11.76
C ASP A 198 -21.97 3.63 -12.51
N LYS A 199 -21.85 2.36 -12.14
CA LYS A 199 -22.69 1.28 -12.71
C LYS A 199 -24.16 1.52 -12.45
N PHE A 200 -24.54 1.84 -11.20
CA PHE A 200 -25.91 2.12 -10.81
C PHE A 200 -26.46 3.32 -11.56
N MET A 201 -25.71 4.41 -11.63
CA MET A 201 -26.06 5.64 -12.29
C MET A 201 -26.28 5.44 -13.79
N ASN A 202 -25.39 4.70 -14.46
CA ASN A 202 -25.55 4.39 -15.88
C ASN A 202 -26.77 3.50 -16.15
N ALA A 203 -27.06 2.53 -15.25
CA ALA A 203 -28.27 1.71 -15.33
C ALA A 203 -29.55 2.54 -15.10
N PHE A 204 -29.54 3.44 -14.12
CA PHE A 204 -30.65 4.35 -13.80
C PHE A 204 -30.94 5.28 -14.98
N LEU A 205 -29.92 5.91 -15.56
CA LEU A 205 -30.07 6.80 -16.72
C LEU A 205 -30.59 6.05 -17.94
N LYS A 206 -30.15 4.81 -18.18
CA LYS A 206 -30.69 3.96 -19.26
C LYS A 206 -32.17 3.65 -19.04
N LYS A 207 -32.56 3.28 -17.80
CA LYS A 207 -33.97 2.97 -17.45
C LYS A 207 -34.88 4.20 -17.58
N ARG A 208 -34.37 5.38 -17.17
CA ARG A 208 -35.07 6.66 -17.34
C ARG A 208 -35.28 7.02 -18.82
N ALA A 209 -34.25 6.81 -19.64
CA ALA A 209 -34.33 7.05 -21.08
C ALA A 209 -35.34 6.11 -21.78
N ALA A 210 -35.44 4.85 -21.36
CA ALA A 210 -36.40 3.88 -21.90
C ALA A 210 -37.85 4.15 -21.49
N ARG A 211 -38.09 4.84 -20.34
CA ARG A 211 -39.45 5.17 -19.86
C ARG A 211 -39.97 6.50 -20.39
N GLY A 212 -39.11 7.39 -20.87
CA GLY A 212 -39.48 8.72 -21.36
C GLY A 212 -39.62 8.71 -22.88
N GLY A 213 -40.64 8.08 -23.41
CA GLY A 213 -41.10 8.27 -24.77
C GLY A 213 -41.73 9.66 -24.92
N GLY A 214 -41.02 10.62 -25.54
CA GLY A 214 -41.55 11.92 -25.96
C GLY A 214 -41.60 13.01 -24.86
N GLU A 215 -40.95 14.11 -25.17
CA GLU A 215 -41.21 15.49 -24.71
C GLU A 215 -40.84 15.99 -23.28
N SER A 216 -40.33 15.25 -22.34
CA SER A 216 -40.02 15.90 -21.03
C SER A 216 -38.71 15.54 -20.40
N GLN A 217 -37.57 15.72 -21.12
CA GLN A 217 -36.30 15.81 -20.43
C GLN A 217 -35.95 17.27 -20.09
N LYS A 218 -36.65 17.87 -19.13
CA LYS A 218 -36.38 19.23 -18.62
C LYS A 218 -34.93 19.38 -18.04
N VAL A 219 -34.28 18.28 -17.68
CA VAL A 219 -32.91 18.30 -17.11
C VAL A 219 -31.97 17.47 -17.96
N PRO A 220 -30.88 18.04 -18.51
CA PRO A 220 -29.86 17.32 -19.29
C PRO A 220 -29.25 16.17 -18.48
N ARG A 221 -29.04 15.02 -19.14
CA ARG A 221 -28.40 13.81 -18.52
C ARG A 221 -27.08 14.13 -17.82
N PHE A 222 -26.33 15.08 -18.37
CA PHE A 222 -25.05 15.54 -17.77
C PHE A 222 -25.27 16.16 -16.40
N LEU A 223 -26.26 17.05 -16.23
CA LEU A 223 -26.54 17.71 -14.95
C LEU A 223 -27.02 16.72 -13.87
N VAL A 224 -27.84 15.72 -14.26
CA VAL A 224 -28.24 14.65 -13.34
C VAL A 224 -27.02 13.83 -12.91
N LYS A 225 -26.15 13.47 -13.85
CA LYS A 225 -24.92 12.72 -13.54
C LYS A 225 -23.98 13.54 -12.65
N LEU A 226 -23.81 14.82 -12.94
CA LEU A 226 -22.98 15.73 -12.14
C LEU A 226 -23.53 15.87 -10.72
N GLY A 227 -24.84 16.09 -10.54
CA GLY A 227 -25.47 16.19 -9.22
C GLY A 227 -25.30 14.93 -8.38
N LEU A 228 -25.46 13.75 -8.99
CA LEU A 228 -25.24 12.46 -8.30
C LEU A 228 -23.78 12.28 -7.90
N TRP A 229 -22.82 12.67 -8.75
CA TRP A 229 -21.40 12.62 -8.40
C TRP A 229 -21.05 13.60 -7.27
N LEU A 230 -21.55 14.83 -7.30
CA LEU A 230 -21.35 15.80 -6.23
C LEU A 230 -21.94 15.30 -4.90
N GLY A 231 -23.17 14.74 -4.94
CA GLY A 231 -23.78 14.12 -3.76
C GLY A 231 -22.94 12.97 -3.19
N LEU A 232 -22.39 12.11 -4.05
CA LEU A 232 -21.52 11.01 -3.63
C LEU A 232 -20.21 11.51 -3.03
N ILE A 233 -19.59 12.52 -3.62
CA ILE A 233 -18.35 13.14 -3.10
C ILE A 233 -18.62 13.77 -1.73
N LEU A 234 -19.73 14.49 -1.57
CA LEU A 234 -20.12 15.10 -0.29
C LEU A 234 -20.41 14.03 0.77
N ALA A 235 -21.16 12.97 0.41
CA ALA A 235 -21.42 11.86 1.33
C ALA A 235 -20.11 11.17 1.76
N PHE A 236 -19.18 10.95 0.83
CA PHE A 236 -17.89 10.36 1.15
C PHE A 236 -17.01 11.30 1.99
N GLY A 237 -17.03 12.60 1.71
CA GLY A 237 -16.39 13.63 2.53
C GLY A 237 -16.94 13.65 3.97
N LEU A 238 -18.25 13.52 4.12
CA LEU A 238 -18.88 13.40 5.44
C LEU A 238 -18.45 12.13 6.18
N ILE A 239 -18.36 11.00 5.49
CA ILE A 239 -17.83 9.74 6.07
C ILE A 239 -16.40 9.93 6.55
N ILE A 240 -15.53 10.57 5.76
CA ILE A 240 -14.14 10.88 6.16
C ILE A 240 -14.14 11.77 7.42
N LEU A 241 -14.97 12.78 7.46
CA LEU A 241 -15.09 13.68 8.61
C LEU A 241 -15.53 12.91 9.88
N LEU A 242 -16.57 12.09 9.77
CA LEU A 242 -17.06 11.27 10.87
C LEU A 242 -16.01 10.26 11.36
N LEU A 243 -15.29 9.62 10.45
CA LEU A 243 -14.16 8.75 10.78
C LEU A 243 -13.03 9.55 11.47
N GLY A 244 -12.74 10.76 11.00
CA GLY A 244 -11.77 11.65 11.65
C GLY A 244 -12.16 11.99 13.09
N VAL A 245 -13.44 12.32 13.32
CA VAL A 245 -13.99 12.55 14.66
C VAL A 245 -13.92 11.28 15.52
N PHE A 246 -14.30 10.14 14.98
CA PHE A 246 -14.21 8.85 15.68
C PHE A 246 -12.76 8.52 16.08
N PHE A 247 -11.82 8.61 15.14
CA PHE A 247 -10.41 8.35 15.43
C PHE A 247 -9.78 9.38 16.36
N SER A 248 -10.25 10.63 16.35
CA SER A 248 -9.76 11.65 17.31
C SER A 248 -10.09 11.30 18.77
N ARG A 249 -11.09 10.45 19.00
CA ARG A 249 -11.44 9.95 20.33
C ARG A 249 -10.65 8.72 20.76
N ILE A 250 -10.15 7.94 19.80
CA ILE A 250 -9.49 6.64 20.06
C ILE A 250 -7.96 6.77 20.01
N ASP A 251 -7.40 7.47 19.02
CA ASP A 251 -5.96 7.71 18.91
C ASP A 251 -5.61 9.08 19.52
N PRO A 252 -4.85 9.11 20.64
CA PRO A 252 -4.45 10.36 21.30
C PRO A 252 -3.75 11.35 20.36
N ARG A 253 -3.05 10.86 19.32
CA ARG A 253 -2.38 11.69 18.32
C ARG A 253 -3.38 12.36 17.38
N MET A 254 -4.51 11.73 17.10
CA MET A 254 -5.57 12.27 16.24
C MET A 254 -6.46 13.30 16.94
N LYS A 255 -6.36 13.41 18.28
CA LYS A 255 -7.12 14.41 19.07
C LYS A 255 -6.92 15.84 18.55
N TYR A 256 -5.72 16.14 18.04
CA TYR A 256 -5.37 17.46 17.54
C TYR A 256 -5.72 17.68 16.05
N LEU A 257 -6.39 16.72 15.40
CA LEU A 257 -6.72 16.81 13.97
C LEU A 257 -7.57 18.07 13.66
N PHE A 258 -8.50 18.40 14.55
CA PHE A 258 -9.43 19.52 14.41
C PHE A 258 -9.05 20.75 15.25
N ASP A 259 -7.83 20.79 15.79
CA ASP A 259 -7.31 21.91 16.58
C ASP A 259 -6.87 23.08 15.67
N LEU A 260 -7.88 23.86 15.20
CA LEU A 260 -7.66 25.00 14.33
C LEU A 260 -6.96 26.18 15.05
N GLU A 261 -7.11 26.31 16.37
CA GLU A 261 -6.43 27.34 17.14
C GLU A 261 -4.92 27.12 17.12
N ARG A 262 -4.53 25.85 17.29
CA ARG A 262 -3.13 25.46 17.20
C ARG A 262 -2.54 25.71 15.82
N TYR A 263 -3.32 25.37 14.77
CA TYR A 263 -2.90 25.67 13.39
C TYR A 263 -2.67 27.18 13.18
N ARG A 264 -3.59 28.02 13.67
CA ARG A 264 -3.46 29.50 13.59
C ARG A 264 -2.27 30.01 14.38
N LYS A 265 -2.01 29.48 15.59
CA LYS A 265 -0.96 29.97 16.50
C LYS A 265 0.45 29.48 16.12
N PHE A 266 0.60 28.23 15.66
CA PHE A 266 1.91 27.60 15.46
C PHE A 266 2.14 27.15 14.01
N GLY A 267 1.23 27.45 13.08
CA GLY A 267 1.30 27.06 11.68
C GLY A 267 1.19 25.55 11.45
N VAL A 268 1.44 25.15 10.18
CA VAL A 268 1.34 23.74 9.74
C VAL A 268 2.26 22.83 10.56
N LEU A 269 3.49 23.23 10.83
CA LEU A 269 4.46 22.39 11.53
C LEU A 269 4.09 22.16 13.01
N GLY A 270 3.66 23.21 13.71
CA GLY A 270 3.24 23.09 15.10
C GLY A 270 1.97 22.26 15.28
N TRP A 271 1.06 22.31 14.31
CA TRP A 271 -0.10 21.44 14.24
C TRP A 271 0.29 19.99 13.90
N ALA A 272 1.08 19.79 12.84
CA ALA A 272 1.54 18.48 12.39
C ALA A 272 2.43 17.74 13.42
N SER A 273 3.19 18.50 14.24
CA SER A 273 4.02 17.94 15.32
C SER A 273 3.17 17.16 16.34
N LYS A 274 2.01 17.68 16.74
CA LYS A 274 1.10 16.95 17.65
C LYS A 274 0.47 15.71 17.02
N LEU A 275 0.33 15.73 15.70
CA LEU A 275 -0.09 14.56 14.94
C LEU A 275 1.06 13.56 14.71
N SER A 276 2.28 13.80 15.20
CA SER A 276 3.48 13.02 14.87
C SER A 276 3.66 12.86 13.35
N PHE A 277 3.54 13.96 12.63
CA PHE A 277 3.65 14.01 11.17
C PHE A 277 4.62 15.09 10.68
N ALA A 278 5.02 16.05 11.55
CA ALA A 278 5.90 17.14 11.19
C ALA A 278 7.27 16.64 10.71
N GLU A 279 7.81 15.60 11.36
CA GLU A 279 9.09 15.00 11.00
C GLU A 279 9.06 14.46 9.57
N ARG A 280 7.95 13.83 9.17
CA ARG A 280 7.78 13.34 7.78
C ARG A 280 7.78 14.47 6.76
N ILE A 281 7.14 15.60 7.07
CA ILE A 281 7.15 16.79 6.22
C ILE A 281 8.60 17.27 6.02
N ILE A 282 9.39 17.31 7.09
CA ILE A 282 10.81 17.70 7.01
C ILE A 282 11.59 16.73 6.12
N TYR A 283 11.43 15.41 6.32
CA TYR A 283 12.12 14.41 5.50
C TYR A 283 11.71 14.50 4.02
N TRP A 284 10.44 14.79 3.74
CA TRP A 284 9.96 14.97 2.36
C TRP A 284 10.56 16.21 1.71
N ILE A 285 10.58 17.36 2.43
CA ILE A 285 11.19 18.58 1.95
C ILE A 285 12.70 18.38 1.71
N THR A 286 13.38 17.73 2.65
CA THR A 286 14.81 17.46 2.54
C THR A 286 15.12 16.56 1.34
N ALA A 287 14.41 15.44 1.19
CA ALA A 287 14.61 14.53 0.06
C ALA A 287 14.23 15.21 -1.29
N PHE A 288 13.22 16.09 -1.31
CA PHE A 288 12.92 16.87 -2.51
C PHE A 288 14.04 17.87 -2.86
N ARG A 289 14.68 18.48 -1.86
CA ARG A 289 15.88 19.30 -2.08
C ARG A 289 17.04 18.47 -2.65
N VAL A 290 17.20 17.21 -2.20
CA VAL A 290 18.17 16.28 -2.80
C VAL A 290 17.86 16.04 -4.27
N PHE A 291 16.58 15.80 -4.64
CA PHE A 291 16.17 15.67 -6.03
C PHE A 291 16.57 16.89 -6.88
N LEU A 292 16.38 18.11 -6.36
CA LEU A 292 16.73 19.34 -7.09
C LEU A 292 18.24 19.49 -7.37
N LEU A 293 19.11 18.80 -6.63
CA LEU A 293 20.54 18.77 -6.95
C LEU A 293 20.85 18.00 -8.24
N ARG A 294 20.08 16.93 -8.51
CA ARG A 294 20.29 16.04 -9.67
C ARG A 294 18.97 15.51 -10.21
N PRO A 295 18.19 16.36 -10.88
CA PRO A 295 16.81 16.05 -11.22
C PRO A 295 16.66 14.94 -12.27
N PHE A 296 17.64 14.68 -13.13
CA PHE A 296 17.52 13.69 -14.21
C PHE A 296 17.76 12.27 -13.71
N PHE A 297 18.88 12.01 -13.04
CA PHE A 297 19.30 10.66 -12.64
C PHE A 297 19.38 10.46 -11.13
N GLY A 298 19.19 11.51 -10.33
CA GLY A 298 19.26 11.43 -8.87
C GLY A 298 20.67 11.26 -8.33
N VAL A 299 20.76 10.90 -7.05
CA VAL A 299 22.02 10.76 -6.32
C VAL A 299 22.44 9.30 -6.08
N GLY A 300 21.83 8.33 -6.78
CA GLY A 300 22.04 6.91 -6.61
C GLY A 300 21.13 6.28 -5.54
N LEU A 301 20.82 4.98 -5.69
CA LEU A 301 20.02 4.24 -4.72
C LEU A 301 20.67 4.28 -3.34
N GLY A 302 19.86 4.57 -2.31
CA GLY A 302 20.35 4.71 -0.94
C GLY A 302 21.22 5.94 -0.70
N GLY A 303 21.45 6.78 -1.73
CA GLY A 303 22.32 7.95 -1.65
C GLY A 303 21.67 9.18 -1.02
N SER A 304 20.34 9.27 -1.01
CA SER A 304 19.63 10.48 -0.57
C SER A 304 19.94 10.90 0.86
N GLY A 305 20.05 9.92 1.77
CA GLY A 305 20.27 10.16 3.19
C GLY A 305 21.60 10.85 3.54
N PHE A 306 22.63 10.71 2.70
CA PHE A 306 23.93 11.34 2.90
C PHE A 306 23.85 12.88 2.78
N PHE A 307 22.82 13.39 2.15
CA PHE A 307 22.59 14.83 1.98
C PHE A 307 21.70 15.44 3.06
N PHE A 308 21.07 14.62 3.92
CA PHE A 308 20.04 15.10 4.84
C PHE A 308 20.59 16.12 5.84
N ALA A 309 21.73 15.85 6.47
CA ALA A 309 22.31 16.79 7.42
C ALA A 309 22.57 18.19 6.80
N ARG A 310 22.94 18.26 5.50
CA ARG A 310 23.24 19.51 4.81
C ARG A 310 21.99 20.22 4.28
N LEU A 311 20.97 19.46 3.84
CA LEU A 311 19.82 20.02 3.12
C LEU A 311 18.54 20.12 3.96
N THR A 312 18.55 19.62 5.20
CA THR A 312 17.43 19.81 6.12
C THR A 312 17.22 21.31 6.35
N PRO A 313 15.97 21.82 6.18
CA PRO A 313 15.69 23.23 6.41
C PRO A 313 15.92 23.60 7.88
N GLU A 314 16.38 24.81 8.16
CA GLU A 314 16.70 25.28 9.52
C GLU A 314 15.55 25.07 10.52
N PHE A 315 14.32 25.35 10.09
CA PHE A 315 13.14 25.12 10.92
C PHE A 315 12.90 23.65 11.27
N GLY A 316 13.47 22.71 10.53
CA GLY A 316 13.41 21.27 10.82
C GLY A 316 14.16 20.90 12.10
N TYR A 317 15.19 21.63 12.46
CA TYR A 317 15.96 21.41 13.69
C TYR A 317 15.20 21.81 14.96
N SER A 318 14.06 22.47 14.85
CA SER A 318 13.15 22.68 15.98
C SER A 318 12.47 21.38 16.47
N LEU A 319 12.53 20.31 15.66
CA LEU A 319 11.93 19.01 15.99
C LEU A 319 12.99 18.07 16.60
N PRO A 320 12.85 17.67 17.89
CA PRO A 320 13.84 16.82 18.56
C PRO A 320 14.10 15.46 17.87
N GLU A 321 13.08 14.87 17.25
CA GLU A 321 13.23 13.61 16.49
C GLU A 321 14.14 13.81 15.28
N VAL A 322 14.02 14.92 14.55
CA VAL A 322 14.88 15.24 13.40
C VAL A 322 16.32 15.38 13.85
N VAL A 323 16.57 16.15 14.93
CA VAL A 323 17.92 16.32 15.49
C VAL A 323 18.52 14.98 15.93
N ARG A 324 17.76 14.18 16.66
CA ARG A 324 18.19 12.85 17.09
C ARG A 324 18.52 11.94 15.90
N TYR A 325 17.64 11.89 14.91
CA TYR A 325 17.80 11.05 13.72
C TYR A 325 19.02 11.45 12.89
N LEU A 326 19.27 12.75 12.74
CA LEU A 326 20.40 13.25 11.99
C LEU A 326 21.73 13.18 12.77
N PHE A 327 21.71 13.36 14.10
CA PHE A 327 22.95 13.57 14.87
C PHE A 327 23.23 12.54 15.98
N SER A 328 22.28 11.66 16.32
CA SER A 328 22.45 10.70 17.39
C SER A 328 22.30 9.24 16.97
N GLU A 329 21.50 8.94 15.94
CA GLU A 329 21.28 7.57 15.49
C GLU A 329 22.30 7.17 14.40
N ASN A 330 22.84 5.95 14.48
CA ASN A 330 23.76 5.40 13.47
C ASN A 330 23.02 4.77 12.29
N VAL A 331 21.96 5.44 11.82
CA VAL A 331 21.14 4.99 10.69
C VAL A 331 21.15 6.07 9.63
N ILE A 332 21.37 5.69 8.38
CA ILE A 332 21.30 6.63 7.26
C ILE A 332 19.85 7.12 7.14
N PRO A 333 19.61 8.43 7.19
CA PRO A 333 18.28 8.98 7.06
C PRO A 333 17.63 8.63 5.73
N ASN A 334 16.30 8.50 5.72
CA ASN A 334 15.52 8.26 4.50
C ASN A 334 14.26 9.14 4.44
N ALA A 335 13.65 9.21 3.27
CA ALA A 335 12.49 10.07 3.02
C ALA A 335 11.22 9.58 3.72
N LYS A 336 11.15 8.32 4.15
CA LYS A 336 9.93 7.65 4.63
C LYS A 336 8.73 7.85 3.67
N ASN A 337 9.04 7.93 2.36
CA ASN A 337 8.11 8.14 1.26
C ASN A 337 8.76 7.64 -0.04
N LEU A 338 8.19 6.60 -0.63
CA LEU A 338 8.74 5.96 -1.83
C LEU A 338 8.84 6.92 -3.02
N TRP A 339 7.82 7.77 -3.20
CA TRP A 339 7.74 8.65 -4.37
C TRP A 339 8.84 9.69 -4.39
N ILE A 340 9.05 10.34 -3.24
CA ILE A 340 10.11 11.36 -3.10
C ILE A 340 11.49 10.70 -3.07
N ARG A 341 11.60 9.50 -2.47
CA ARG A 341 12.83 8.71 -2.51
C ARG A 341 13.22 8.34 -3.94
N LEU A 342 12.28 7.85 -4.75
CA LEU A 342 12.53 7.56 -6.17
C LEU A 342 13.03 8.78 -6.93
N LEU A 343 12.40 9.94 -6.74
CA LEU A 343 12.86 11.20 -7.34
C LEU A 343 14.27 11.57 -6.88
N ALA A 344 14.55 11.52 -5.59
CA ALA A 344 15.85 11.88 -5.05
C ALA A 344 16.98 10.94 -5.50
N GLU A 345 16.71 9.63 -5.48
CA GLU A 345 17.73 8.61 -5.70
C GLU A 345 17.92 8.22 -7.18
N THR A 346 16.84 8.25 -7.99
CA THR A 346 16.89 7.82 -9.40
C THR A 346 16.45 8.90 -10.38
N GLY A 347 16.16 10.10 -9.88
CA GLY A 347 15.71 11.24 -10.68
C GLY A 347 14.39 11.01 -11.39
N ILE A 348 14.05 11.93 -12.29
CA ILE A 348 12.80 11.84 -13.07
C ILE A 348 12.81 10.62 -14.01
N VAL A 349 13.97 10.17 -14.48
CA VAL A 349 14.09 9.01 -15.36
C VAL A 349 13.66 7.74 -14.63
N GLY A 350 14.26 7.43 -13.48
CA GLY A 350 13.90 6.24 -12.70
C GLY A 350 12.48 6.32 -12.15
N PHE A 351 12.07 7.48 -11.65
CA PHE A 351 10.70 7.73 -11.20
C PHE A 351 9.68 7.42 -12.29
N SER A 352 9.89 7.95 -13.52
CA SER A 352 8.98 7.72 -14.65
C SER A 352 8.91 6.25 -15.05
N LEU A 353 10.04 5.53 -15.05
CA LEU A 353 10.08 4.10 -15.36
C LEU A 353 9.33 3.26 -14.31
N PHE A 354 9.48 3.59 -13.03
CA PHE A 354 8.74 2.92 -11.97
C PHE A 354 7.23 3.20 -12.06
N CYS A 355 6.84 4.44 -12.32
CA CYS A 355 5.45 4.80 -12.59
C CYS A 355 4.89 4.10 -13.84
N ALA A 356 5.67 3.99 -14.91
CA ALA A 356 5.28 3.26 -16.12
C ALA A 356 5.06 1.77 -15.84
N TRP A 357 5.86 1.17 -14.94
CA TRP A 357 5.66 -0.21 -14.49
C TRP A 357 4.31 -0.37 -13.76
N LEU A 358 3.99 0.49 -12.78
CA LEU A 358 2.70 0.46 -12.08
C LEU A 358 1.52 0.71 -13.03
N PHE A 359 1.68 1.66 -13.96
CA PHE A 359 0.67 1.96 -14.97
C PHE A 359 0.40 0.77 -15.90
N SER A 360 1.46 0.06 -16.32
CA SER A 360 1.31 -1.15 -17.14
C SER A 360 0.52 -2.26 -16.40
N HIS A 361 0.72 -2.38 -15.08
CA HIS A 361 -0.02 -3.33 -14.23
C HIS A 361 -1.48 -2.90 -14.04
N TRP A 362 -1.74 -1.60 -13.87
CA TRP A 362 -3.10 -1.07 -13.83
C TRP A 362 -3.86 -1.38 -15.13
N HIS A 363 -3.25 -1.13 -16.29
CA HIS A 363 -3.83 -1.45 -17.59
C HIS A 363 -4.07 -2.96 -17.76
N THR A 364 -3.13 -3.76 -17.30
CA THR A 364 -3.26 -5.23 -17.30
C THR A 364 -4.47 -5.66 -16.47
N ALA A 365 -4.59 -5.18 -15.23
CA ALA A 365 -5.74 -5.46 -14.37
C ALA A 365 -7.07 -4.99 -14.98
N GLN A 366 -7.06 -3.80 -15.61
CA GLN A 366 -8.23 -3.26 -16.31
C GLN A 366 -8.63 -4.12 -17.51
N ARG A 367 -7.66 -4.63 -18.28
CA ARG A 367 -7.89 -5.53 -19.41
C ARG A 367 -8.50 -6.85 -18.95
N ILE A 368 -7.93 -7.48 -17.91
CA ILE A 368 -8.44 -8.71 -17.32
C ILE A 368 -9.91 -8.53 -16.91
N GLU A 369 -10.23 -7.43 -16.25
CA GLU A 369 -11.58 -7.17 -15.77
C GLU A 369 -12.59 -6.94 -16.90
N LYS A 370 -12.22 -6.13 -17.92
CA LYS A 370 -13.11 -5.79 -19.04
C LYS A 370 -13.34 -6.97 -20.00
N GLN A 371 -12.32 -7.77 -20.26
CA GLN A 371 -12.37 -8.90 -21.17
C GLN A 371 -12.86 -10.19 -20.51
N GLY A 372 -12.88 -10.23 -19.18
CA GLY A 372 -13.29 -11.41 -18.42
C GLY A 372 -14.77 -11.76 -18.62
N GLN A 373 -15.04 -12.92 -19.22
CA GLN A 373 -16.39 -13.47 -19.37
C GLN A 373 -16.86 -14.12 -18.06
N HIS A 374 -15.94 -14.75 -17.31
CA HIS A 374 -16.22 -15.45 -16.07
C HIS A 374 -16.06 -14.54 -14.87
N LYS A 375 -16.82 -14.87 -13.79
CA LYS A 375 -16.77 -14.17 -12.50
C LYS A 375 -15.36 -14.17 -11.90
N GLU A 376 -14.65 -15.28 -11.99
CA GLU A 376 -13.25 -15.46 -11.58
C GLU A 376 -12.34 -14.41 -12.20
N THR A 377 -12.34 -14.32 -13.53
CA THR A 377 -11.49 -13.39 -14.28
C THR A 377 -11.76 -11.93 -13.91
N ARG A 378 -13.05 -11.57 -13.79
CA ARG A 378 -13.43 -10.21 -13.35
C ARG A 378 -12.95 -9.92 -11.95
N THR A 379 -12.97 -10.91 -11.05
CA THR A 379 -12.44 -10.79 -9.69
C THR A 379 -10.93 -10.52 -9.71
N TYR A 380 -10.18 -11.28 -10.50
CA TYR A 380 -8.74 -11.09 -10.64
C TYR A 380 -8.37 -9.69 -11.14
N GLY A 381 -9.10 -9.18 -12.14
CA GLY A 381 -8.91 -7.81 -12.61
C GLY A 381 -9.20 -6.76 -11.54
N LEU A 382 -10.26 -6.96 -10.74
CA LEU A 382 -10.59 -6.08 -9.63
C LEU A 382 -9.49 -6.09 -8.56
N VAL A 383 -9.06 -7.29 -8.13
CA VAL A 383 -7.96 -7.46 -7.16
C VAL A 383 -6.69 -6.76 -7.64
N GLY A 384 -6.32 -6.94 -8.91
CA GLY A 384 -5.17 -6.27 -9.50
C GLY A 384 -5.23 -4.75 -9.38
N LYS A 385 -6.39 -4.14 -9.57
CA LYS A 385 -6.57 -2.69 -9.37
C LYS A 385 -6.43 -2.29 -7.89
N LEU A 386 -6.99 -3.10 -6.97
CA LEU A 386 -6.87 -2.85 -5.54
C LEU A 386 -5.41 -2.96 -5.08
N PHE A 387 -4.61 -3.89 -5.61
CA PHE A 387 -3.17 -3.95 -5.36
C PHE A 387 -2.46 -2.65 -5.75
N ILE A 388 -2.75 -2.14 -6.96
CA ILE A 388 -2.12 -0.90 -7.42
C ILE A 388 -2.53 0.30 -6.56
N ILE A 389 -3.80 0.44 -6.21
CA ILE A 389 -4.27 1.50 -5.30
C ILE A 389 -3.53 1.41 -3.96
N ALA A 390 -3.40 0.21 -3.41
CA ALA A 390 -2.70 0.01 -2.15
C ALA A 390 -1.21 0.38 -2.23
N ILE A 391 -0.49 -0.05 -3.28
CA ILE A 391 0.92 0.32 -3.50
C ILE A 391 1.08 1.84 -3.64
N LEU A 392 0.18 2.49 -4.39
CA LEU A 392 0.19 3.94 -4.57
C LEU A 392 0.02 4.69 -3.24
N MET A 393 -0.93 4.27 -2.40
CA MET A 393 -1.21 4.90 -1.12
C MET A 393 -0.14 4.61 -0.06
N GLU A 394 0.25 3.36 0.08
CA GLU A 394 1.26 2.96 1.08
C GLU A 394 2.65 3.55 0.79
N GLY A 395 2.97 3.83 -0.48
CA GLY A 395 4.19 4.51 -0.89
C GLY A 395 4.39 5.90 -0.25
N PHE A 396 3.33 6.54 0.27
CA PHE A 396 3.46 7.80 1.03
C PHE A 396 3.99 7.60 2.46
N SER A 397 4.10 6.38 2.94
CA SER A 397 4.55 6.09 4.30
C SER A 397 5.71 5.09 4.37
N MET A 398 5.88 4.30 3.32
CA MET A 398 6.91 3.27 3.21
C MET A 398 7.77 3.56 1.98
N ASP A 399 9.08 3.42 2.14
CA ASP A 399 10.05 3.68 1.07
C ASP A 399 11.01 2.50 0.85
N SER A 400 10.72 1.33 1.42
CA SER A 400 11.56 0.15 1.29
C SER A 400 11.19 -0.68 0.07
N PHE A 401 12.19 -1.00 -0.75
CA PHE A 401 12.08 -2.01 -1.82
C PHE A 401 12.17 -3.45 -1.32
N GLY A 402 12.62 -3.66 -0.07
CA GLY A 402 12.81 -4.97 0.55
C GLY A 402 11.54 -5.64 1.06
N LEU A 403 10.35 -5.22 0.62
CA LEU A 403 9.06 -5.74 1.05
C LEU A 403 8.54 -6.78 0.04
N PRO A 404 8.73 -8.11 0.27
CA PRO A 404 8.43 -9.15 -0.73
C PRO A 404 6.98 -9.12 -1.21
N TYR A 405 6.05 -8.81 -0.31
CA TYR A 405 4.61 -8.83 -0.60
C TYR A 405 4.17 -7.81 -1.66
N ILE A 406 4.87 -6.68 -1.83
CA ILE A 406 4.60 -5.70 -2.91
C ILE A 406 4.90 -6.34 -4.27
N TRP A 407 6.03 -7.03 -4.36
CA TRP A 407 6.48 -7.68 -5.60
C TRP A 407 5.64 -8.91 -5.94
N ILE A 408 5.27 -9.69 -4.92
CA ILE A 408 4.34 -10.82 -5.07
C ILE A 408 2.99 -10.32 -5.56
N ALA A 409 2.43 -9.26 -4.98
CA ALA A 409 1.16 -8.67 -5.41
C ALA A 409 1.20 -8.23 -6.87
N ALA A 410 2.29 -7.56 -7.30
CA ALA A 410 2.49 -7.18 -8.70
C ALA A 410 2.63 -8.42 -9.61
N GLY A 411 3.37 -9.44 -9.19
CA GLY A 411 3.51 -10.71 -9.92
C GLY A 411 2.17 -11.43 -10.11
N LEU A 412 1.32 -11.42 -9.08
CA LEU A 412 -0.03 -11.99 -9.15
C LEU A 412 -0.89 -11.33 -10.23
N ILE A 413 -0.74 -10.03 -10.52
CA ILE A 413 -1.48 -9.37 -11.61
C ILE A 413 -1.15 -10.01 -12.96
N ILE A 414 0.11 -10.32 -13.20
CA ILE A 414 0.54 -10.97 -14.45
C ILE A 414 0.10 -12.42 -14.50
N THR A 415 0.16 -13.12 -13.36
CA THR A 415 -0.40 -14.46 -13.20
C THR A 415 -1.90 -14.47 -13.52
N PHE A 416 -2.66 -13.53 -12.99
CA PHE A 416 -4.09 -13.38 -13.27
C PHE A 416 -4.36 -13.16 -14.77
N LEU A 417 -3.51 -12.38 -15.47
CA LEU A 417 -3.61 -12.23 -16.91
C LEU A 417 -3.42 -13.58 -17.61
N ARG A 418 -2.35 -14.31 -17.27
CA ARG A 418 -2.06 -15.64 -17.86
C ARG A 418 -3.23 -16.61 -17.64
N ILE A 419 -3.69 -16.73 -16.39
CA ILE A 419 -4.81 -17.63 -16.05
C ILE A 419 -6.10 -17.24 -16.77
N SER A 420 -6.33 -15.93 -16.98
CA SER A 420 -7.52 -15.45 -17.67
C SER A 420 -7.56 -15.84 -19.16
N THR A 421 -6.41 -16.16 -19.76
CA THR A 421 -6.30 -16.59 -21.17
C THR A 421 -6.37 -18.11 -21.33
N LEU A 422 -6.25 -18.87 -20.23
CA LEU A 422 -6.41 -20.32 -20.27
C LEU A 422 -7.90 -20.69 -20.44
N LYS A 423 -8.17 -21.72 -21.25
CA LYS A 423 -9.54 -22.30 -21.35
C LYS A 423 -10.02 -22.67 -19.94
N PRO A 424 -11.32 -22.49 -19.65
CA PRO A 424 -11.89 -23.01 -18.39
C PRO A 424 -11.58 -24.51 -18.27
N GLU A 425 -11.20 -24.94 -17.07
CA GLU A 425 -11.19 -26.37 -16.78
C GLU A 425 -12.63 -26.83 -16.99
N THR A 426 -12.87 -27.62 -18.04
CA THR A 426 -14.12 -28.36 -18.15
C THR A 426 -14.23 -29.20 -16.88
N GLU A 427 -15.23 -28.96 -16.06
CA GLU A 427 -15.53 -29.81 -14.90
C GLU A 427 -15.63 -31.22 -15.42
N ASN A 428 -14.60 -32.03 -15.19
CA ASN A 428 -14.65 -33.45 -15.51
C ASN A 428 -15.59 -34.07 -14.46
N PRO A 429 -16.80 -34.52 -14.81
CA PRO A 429 -17.78 -34.96 -13.83
C PRO A 429 -17.36 -36.25 -13.10
N LYS A 430 -16.19 -36.83 -13.45
CA LYS A 430 -15.69 -38.10 -12.90
C LYS A 430 -14.80 -37.98 -11.66
N THR A 431 -14.55 -36.79 -11.10
CA THR A 431 -13.75 -36.62 -9.88
C THR A 431 -14.50 -35.85 -8.79
N ALA A 432 -15.78 -36.11 -8.62
CA ALA A 432 -16.48 -35.75 -7.39
C ALA A 432 -16.32 -36.93 -6.42
N PRO A 433 -15.72 -36.74 -5.22
CA PRO A 433 -15.70 -37.75 -4.18
C PRO A 433 -17.09 -38.00 -3.59
#